data_e68c0d24a45cc0955a18d360bce8fd4c
#
_entry.id   e68c0d24a45cc0955a18d360bce8fd4c
#
_cell.length_a   1.000
_cell.length_b   1.000
_cell.length_c   1.000
_cell.angle_alpha   90.00
_cell.angle_beta   90.00
_cell.angle_gamma   90.00
#
_symmetry.space_group_name_H-M   'P 1'
#
loop_
_entity.id
_entity.type
_entity.pdbx_description
1 polymer ?
#
loop_
_entity_poly.entity_id
_entity_poly.type
_entity_poly.pdbx_seq_one_letter_code
_entity_poly.pdbx_strand_id
1 'polypeptide(L)' 'MAELTFRCPYSNRPIRTGIDVERAEARRLRALPIRIRCPYCDCSHDGTVGDAELRDAA' A
#
# COMPACT_ATOMS: atom_id res chain seq x y z
N MET A 1 9.67 7.65 8.92
CA MET A 1 9.23 6.53 8.07
C MET A 1 7.76 6.71 7.75
N ALA A 2 7.32 6.15 6.67
CA ALA A 2 5.93 6.24 6.24
C ALA A 2 5.35 4.83 6.07
N GLU A 3 4.07 4.69 6.32
CA GLU A 3 3.36 3.43 6.13
C GLU A 3 2.75 3.38 4.75
N LEU A 4 2.90 2.24 4.08
CA LEU A 4 2.26 2.00 2.79
C LEU A 4 0.76 1.75 3.03
N THR A 5 -0.06 2.52 2.35
CA THR A 5 -1.51 2.40 2.43
C THR A 5 -2.09 2.31 1.02
N PHE A 6 -2.89 1.29 0.78
CA PHE A 6 -3.55 1.10 -0.51
C PHE A 6 -5.02 1.44 -0.42
N ARG A 7 -5.65 1.61 -1.57
CA ARG A 7 -7.11 1.77 -1.64
C ARG A 7 -7.73 0.57 -2.30
N CYS A 8 -8.81 0.10 -1.71
CA CYS A 8 -9.60 -0.95 -2.33
C CYS A 8 -10.24 -0.40 -3.62
N PRO A 9 -10.02 -1.04 -4.79
CA PRO A 9 -10.57 -0.53 -6.04
C PRO A 9 -12.10 -0.61 -6.13
N TYR A 10 -12.72 -1.41 -5.27
CA TYR A 10 -14.17 -1.56 -5.27
C TYR A 10 -14.87 -0.64 -4.29
N SER A 11 -14.34 -0.49 -3.08
CA SER A 11 -14.96 0.31 -2.03
C SER A 11 -14.29 1.66 -1.81
N ASN A 12 -13.12 1.88 -2.42
CA ASN A 12 -12.30 3.08 -2.24
C ASN A 12 -11.89 3.34 -0.79
N ARG A 13 -11.89 2.31 0.04
CA ARG A 13 -11.49 2.42 1.44
C ARG A 13 -9.99 2.19 1.58
N PRO A 14 -9.34 2.86 2.52
CA PRO A 14 -7.91 2.69 2.75
C PRO A 14 -7.63 1.33 3.39
N ILE A 15 -6.59 0.67 2.89
CA ILE A 15 -6.10 -0.60 3.41
C ILE A 15 -4.72 -0.35 3.99
N ARG A 16 -4.56 -0.47 5.29
CA ARG A 16 -3.28 -0.31 5.96
C ARG A 16 -2.53 -1.63 5.90
N THR A 17 -1.32 -1.58 5.35
CA THR A 17 -0.51 -2.79 5.20
C THR A 17 0.34 -3.11 6.43
N GLY A 18 0.58 -2.10 7.26
CA GLY A 18 1.52 -2.25 8.38
C GLY A 18 2.98 -2.25 7.96
N ILE A 19 3.26 -1.95 6.70
CA ILE A 19 4.63 -1.92 6.18
C ILE A 19 5.13 -0.49 6.22
N ASP A 20 6.19 -0.25 7.01
CA ASP A 20 6.82 1.05 7.11
C ASP A 20 8.05 1.10 6.21
N VAL A 21 8.18 2.16 5.44
CA VAL A 21 9.32 2.39 4.56
C VAL A 21 9.74 3.85 4.60
N GLU A 22 10.97 4.11 4.24
CA GLU A 22 11.41 5.48 4.01
C GLU A 22 10.93 5.94 2.63
N ARG A 23 10.62 7.24 2.50
CA ARG A 23 10.13 7.79 1.23
C ARG A 23 11.09 7.56 0.08
N ALA A 24 12.39 7.70 0.32
CA ALA A 24 13.41 7.44 -0.70
C ALA A 24 13.41 5.97 -1.13
N GLU A 25 13.22 5.08 -0.16
CA GLU A 25 13.15 3.64 -0.42
C GLU A 25 11.91 3.30 -1.25
N ALA A 26 10.78 3.90 -0.92
CA ALA A 26 9.54 3.70 -1.66
C ALA A 26 9.68 4.13 -3.13
N ARG A 27 10.41 5.21 -3.40
CA ARG A 27 10.67 5.65 -4.76
C ARG A 27 11.50 4.64 -5.54
N ARG A 28 12.49 4.06 -4.89
CA ARG A 28 13.37 3.06 -5.51
C ARG A 28 12.63 1.77 -5.81
N LEU A 29 11.67 1.43 -4.96
CA LEU A 29 10.92 0.18 -5.05
C LEU A 29 9.54 0.36 -5.71
N ARG A 30 9.29 1.49 -6.33
CA ARG A 30 7.96 1.82 -6.86
C ARG A 30 7.40 0.79 -7.84
N ALA A 31 8.27 0.09 -8.55
CA ALA A 31 7.85 -0.94 -9.52
C ALA A 31 7.74 -2.34 -8.90
N LEU A 32 8.07 -2.48 -7.62
CA LEU A 32 8.02 -3.77 -6.96
C LEU A 32 6.56 -4.23 -6.83
N PRO A 33 6.23 -5.41 -7.38
CA PRO A 33 4.87 -5.93 -7.27
C PRO A 33 4.60 -6.42 -5.85
N ILE A 34 3.41 -6.12 -5.35
CA ILE A 34 2.97 -6.59 -4.05
C ILE A 34 1.52 -7.04 -4.14
N ARG A 35 1.17 -7.98 -3.28
CA ARG A 35 -0.20 -8.47 -3.17
C ARG A 35 -0.74 -8.11 -1.79
N ILE A 36 -1.91 -7.51 -1.76
CA ILE A 36 -2.54 -7.04 -0.53
C ILE A 36 -3.84 -7.76 -0.33
N ARG A 37 -4.02 -8.32 0.85
CA ARG A 37 -5.29 -8.90 1.23
C ARG A 37 -6.23 -7.81 1.70
N CYS A 38 -7.33 -7.66 0.98
CA CYS A 38 -8.32 -6.64 1.29
C CYS A 38 -9.30 -7.15 2.34
N PRO A 39 -9.41 -6.47 3.50
CA PRO A 39 -10.39 -6.89 4.52
C PRO A 39 -11.82 -6.55 4.15
N TYR A 40 -12.02 -5.69 3.15
CA TYR A 40 -13.36 -5.26 2.75
C TYR A 40 -13.98 -6.14 1.68
N CYS A 41 -13.16 -6.75 0.82
CA CYS A 41 -13.61 -7.56 -0.31
C CYS A 41 -13.40 -9.06 -0.09
N ASP A 42 -12.71 -9.43 0.98
CA ASP A 42 -12.33 -10.81 1.27
C ASP A 42 -11.57 -11.46 0.11
N CYS A 43 -10.81 -10.66 -0.61
CA CYS A 43 -9.96 -11.11 -1.72
C CYS A 43 -8.66 -10.32 -1.73
N SER A 44 -7.70 -10.78 -2.54
CA SER A 44 -6.42 -10.11 -2.66
C SER A 44 -6.44 -9.16 -3.86
N HIS A 45 -5.74 -8.03 -3.72
CA HIS A 45 -5.52 -7.10 -4.80
C HIS A 45 -4.03 -7.06 -5.13
N ASP A 46 -3.71 -7.05 -6.41
CA ASP A 46 -2.34 -6.93 -6.87
C ASP A 46 -2.05 -5.47 -7.23
N GLY A 47 -0.88 -5.01 -6.86
CA GLY A 47 -0.43 -3.66 -7.17
C GLY A 47 1.06 -3.55 -7.07
N THR A 48 1.57 -2.34 -7.11
CA THR A 48 2.98 -2.04 -6.92
C THR A 48 3.16 -1.08 -5.78
N VAL A 49 4.40 -0.98 -5.29
CA VAL A 49 4.72 -0.01 -4.23
C VAL A 49 4.35 1.41 -4.67
N GLY A 50 4.51 1.73 -5.96
CA GLY A 50 4.16 3.04 -6.48
C GLY A 50 2.67 3.36 -6.45
N ASP A 51 1.82 2.34 -6.36
CA ASP A 51 0.37 2.53 -6.25
C ASP A 51 -0.07 2.87 -4.82
N ALA A 52 0.82 2.68 -3.86
CA ALA A 52 0.51 2.94 -2.46
C ALA A 52 0.61 4.43 -2.14
N GLU A 53 -0.20 4.86 -1.19
CA GLU A 53 -0.03 6.16 -0.56
C GLU A 53 0.92 6.01 0.61
N LEU A 54 1.78 7.01 0.81
CA LEU A 54 2.68 7.04 1.94
C LEU A 54 2.06 7.94 3.02
N ARG A 55 1.76 7.35 4.15
CA ARG A 55 1.26 8.08 5.32
C ARG A 55 2.33 8.14 6.37
N ASP A 56 2.60 9.31 6.87
CA ASP A 56 3.58 9.47 7.92
C ASP A 56 3.07 8.78 9.19
N ALA A 57 3.95 7.99 9.79
CA ALA A 57 3.67 7.40 11.08
C ALA A 57 3.74 8.50 12.13
N ALA A 58 2.63 8.80 12.74
CA ALA A 58 2.56 9.85 13.76
C ALA A 58 3.21 9.38 15.06
#